data_bfa74e11215a1e0f160a1cf0654dabb7
#
_entry.id   bfa74e11215a1e0f160a1cf0654dabb7
#
_cell.length_a   1.000
_cell.length_b   1.000
_cell.length_c   1.000
_cell.angle_alpha   90.00
_cell.angle_beta   90.00
_cell.angle_gamma   90.00
#
_symmetry.space_group_name_H-M   'P 1'
#
loop_
_entity.id
_entity.type
_entity.pdbx_description
1 polymer ?
#
loop_
_entity_poly.entity_id
_entity_poly.type
_entity_poly.pdbx_seq_one_letter_code
_entity_poly.pdbx_strand_id
1 'polypeptide(L)'
;MTKDLALAKVKFEKYHVDRSIYVIDVRQSLHMQQTFKILELWGFPQAEKCFHLGYGFVSLPEGAMSARRGRLVLFKEVADEAIRRVLAEIAEKNPDMPEDQRADVAQKVGLGALAFAMLSVDNNKDIIFEMNEALNFDGRTGPYIQNAHVRASSILRKSGQKLPVEADYHYELTSHEAVSYTHLRAHETKAN
;
A
#
# COMPACT_ATOMS: atom_id res chain seq x y z
N MET A 1 21.82 -11.87 15.35
CA MET A 1 21.77 -13.29 14.93
C MET A 1 21.33 -14.23 16.06
N THR A 2 22.04 -14.37 17.19
CA THR A 2 21.64 -15.32 18.26
C THR A 2 20.22 -15.08 18.79
N LYS A 3 19.81 -13.80 18.97
CA LYS A 3 18.46 -13.45 19.38
C LYS A 3 17.40 -13.83 18.35
N ASP A 4 17.72 -13.75 17.07
CA ASP A 4 16.80 -14.07 15.97
C ASP A 4 16.55 -15.58 15.88
N LEU A 5 17.58 -16.38 16.12
CA LEU A 5 17.46 -17.85 16.20
C LEU A 5 16.58 -18.26 17.40
N ALA A 6 16.84 -17.67 18.57
CA ALA A 6 16.03 -17.93 19.77
C ALA A 6 14.57 -17.48 19.57
N LEU A 7 14.36 -16.34 18.90
CA LEU A 7 13.02 -15.83 18.61
C LEU A 7 12.26 -16.75 17.65
N ALA A 8 12.91 -17.29 16.62
CA ALA A 8 12.31 -18.27 15.72
C ALA A 8 11.79 -19.48 16.51
N LYS A 9 12.62 -20.04 17.38
CA LYS A 9 12.25 -21.17 18.24
C LYS A 9 11.04 -20.84 19.11
N VAL A 10 11.05 -19.70 19.79
CA VAL A 10 9.92 -19.27 20.66
C VAL A 10 8.62 -19.12 19.87
N LYS A 11 8.67 -18.57 18.65
CA LYS A 11 7.46 -18.42 17.81
C LYS A 11 6.80 -19.76 17.51
N PHE A 12 7.55 -20.75 17.11
CA PHE A 12 7.00 -22.04 16.75
C PHE A 12 6.68 -22.93 17.98
N GLU A 13 7.53 -22.95 18.98
CA GLU A 13 7.34 -23.83 20.15
C GLU A 13 6.32 -23.27 21.17
N LYS A 14 6.34 -21.95 21.41
CA LYS A 14 5.47 -21.33 22.42
C LYS A 14 4.17 -20.82 21.84
N TYR A 15 4.22 -20.19 20.63
CA TYR A 15 3.06 -19.57 20.01
C TYR A 15 2.42 -20.43 18.92
N HIS A 16 3.02 -21.59 18.60
CA HIS A 16 2.50 -22.58 17.66
C HIS A 16 2.07 -21.97 16.31
N VAL A 17 2.88 -21.04 15.79
CA VAL A 17 2.60 -20.38 14.52
C VAL A 17 2.82 -21.33 13.33
N ASP A 18 1.98 -21.25 12.31
CA ASP A 18 2.14 -22.03 11.09
C ASP A 18 3.26 -21.51 10.20
N ARG A 19 3.48 -20.18 10.21
CA ARG A 19 4.50 -19.49 9.42
C ARG A 19 5.00 -18.27 10.17
N SER A 20 6.28 -17.96 10.05
CA SER A 20 6.89 -16.75 10.61
C SER A 20 7.34 -15.81 9.50
N ILE A 21 6.67 -14.65 9.38
CA ILE A 21 7.03 -13.61 8.42
C ILE A 21 7.80 -12.52 9.14
N TYR A 22 8.99 -12.21 8.65
CA TYR A 22 9.88 -11.17 9.17
C TYR A 22 9.78 -9.94 8.25
N VAL A 23 9.02 -8.93 8.68
CA VAL A 23 8.87 -7.67 7.95
C VAL A 23 10.01 -6.75 8.35
N ILE A 24 11.06 -6.73 7.53
CA ILE A 24 12.33 -6.07 7.85
C ILE A 24 12.88 -5.42 6.57
N ASP A 25 13.55 -4.29 6.72
CA ASP A 25 14.20 -3.53 5.65
C ASP A 25 15.11 -4.42 4.76
N VAL A 26 15.04 -4.21 3.45
CA VAL A 26 15.79 -4.99 2.44
C VAL A 26 17.31 -4.96 2.66
N ARG A 27 17.86 -3.91 3.30
CA ARG A 27 19.28 -3.83 3.64
C ARG A 27 19.73 -4.91 4.62
N GLN A 28 18.78 -5.56 5.31
CA GLN A 28 19.04 -6.68 6.21
C GLN A 28 18.81 -8.06 5.55
N SER A 29 18.59 -8.11 4.23
CA SER A 29 18.30 -9.37 3.53
C SER A 29 19.38 -10.42 3.72
N LEU A 30 20.66 -10.04 3.64
CA LEU A 30 21.77 -10.97 3.88
C LEU A 30 21.74 -11.53 5.30
N HIS A 31 21.48 -10.69 6.30
CA HIS A 31 21.37 -11.13 7.69
C HIS A 31 20.23 -12.16 7.87
N MET A 32 19.08 -11.93 7.24
CA MET A 32 17.95 -12.84 7.30
C MET A 32 18.22 -14.15 6.58
N GLN A 33 18.85 -14.10 5.39
CA GLN A 33 19.27 -15.29 4.66
C GLN A 33 20.23 -16.15 5.49
N GLN A 34 21.23 -15.53 6.11
CA GLN A 34 22.17 -16.22 7.00
C GLN A 34 21.45 -16.81 8.22
N THR A 35 20.53 -16.08 8.82
CA THR A 35 19.74 -16.55 9.98
C THR A 35 18.91 -17.80 9.62
N PHE A 36 18.23 -17.78 8.48
CA PHE A 36 17.42 -18.92 8.03
C PHE A 36 18.31 -20.11 7.63
N LYS A 37 19.46 -19.85 6.99
CA LYS A 37 20.41 -20.91 6.68
C LYS A 37 21.00 -21.56 7.92
N ILE A 38 21.26 -20.80 8.98
CA ILE A 38 21.70 -21.37 10.25
C ILE A 38 20.60 -22.22 10.90
N LEU A 39 19.34 -21.79 10.87
CA LEU A 39 18.22 -22.61 11.35
C LEU A 39 18.11 -23.95 10.58
N GLU A 40 18.27 -23.90 9.27
CA GLU A 40 18.28 -25.10 8.41
C GLU A 40 19.42 -26.04 8.80
N LEU A 41 20.66 -25.51 8.87
CA LEU A 41 21.85 -26.29 9.23
C LEU A 41 21.80 -26.84 10.66
N TRP A 42 21.10 -26.14 11.56
CA TRP A 42 20.86 -26.59 12.93
C TRP A 42 19.80 -27.73 12.99
N GLY A 43 19.14 -28.03 11.87
CA GLY A 43 18.08 -29.03 11.81
C GLY A 43 16.77 -28.57 12.44
N PHE A 44 16.52 -27.25 12.46
CA PHE A 44 15.24 -26.70 12.96
C PHE A 44 14.11 -27.04 12.00
N PRO A 45 13.10 -27.85 12.40
CA PRO A 45 12.12 -28.43 11.46
C PRO A 45 11.27 -27.39 10.72
N GLN A 46 11.12 -26.20 11.30
CA GLN A 46 10.29 -25.12 10.75
C GLN A 46 11.12 -24.02 10.06
N ALA A 47 12.40 -24.28 9.74
CA ALA A 47 13.27 -23.32 9.09
C ALA A 47 12.68 -22.81 7.75
N GLU A 48 12.11 -23.70 6.93
CA GLU A 48 11.46 -23.38 5.65
C GLU A 48 10.17 -22.53 5.79
N LYS A 49 9.60 -22.52 7.00
CA LYS A 49 8.40 -21.71 7.32
C LYS A 49 8.75 -20.28 7.74
N CYS A 50 10.03 -19.94 7.79
CA CYS A 50 10.53 -18.59 8.04
C CYS A 50 10.69 -17.84 6.73
N PHE A 51 10.07 -16.66 6.61
CA PHE A 51 10.09 -15.86 5.40
C PHE A 51 10.46 -14.40 5.70
N HIS A 52 11.38 -13.83 4.92
CA HIS A 52 11.70 -12.41 4.98
C HIS A 52 10.87 -11.65 3.95
N LEU A 53 9.97 -10.81 4.42
CA LEU A 53 9.28 -9.82 3.62
C LEU A 53 10.07 -8.51 3.73
N GLY A 54 10.99 -8.30 2.78
CA GLY A 54 11.80 -7.10 2.72
C GLY A 54 11.00 -5.91 2.23
N TYR A 55 11.19 -4.74 2.85
CA TYR A 55 10.63 -3.49 2.37
C TYR A 55 11.72 -2.46 2.10
N GLY A 56 11.48 -1.59 1.09
CA GLY A 56 12.36 -0.48 0.75
C GLY A 56 12.24 0.68 1.74
N PHE A 57 13.17 1.59 1.68
CA PHE A 57 13.21 2.75 2.54
C PHE A 57 12.26 3.83 2.01
N VAL A 58 11.53 4.49 2.92
CA VAL A 58 10.71 5.65 2.59
C VAL A 58 11.48 6.91 2.98
N SER A 59 11.70 7.78 2.01
CA SER A 59 12.34 9.08 2.20
C SER A 59 11.40 10.21 1.78
N LEU A 60 11.69 11.40 2.24
CA LEU A 60 11.07 12.63 1.75
C LEU A 60 11.98 13.29 0.69
N PRO A 61 11.46 14.20 -0.15
CA PRO A 61 12.27 14.92 -1.15
C PRO A 61 13.49 15.62 -0.55
N GLU A 62 13.38 16.09 0.72
CA GLU A 62 14.48 16.73 1.44
C GLU A 62 15.54 15.73 1.96
N GLY A 63 15.37 14.46 1.70
CA GLY A 63 16.29 13.38 2.02
C GLY A 63 15.80 12.41 3.08
N ALA A 64 16.69 11.47 3.45
CA ALA A 64 16.37 10.39 4.37
C ALA A 64 16.00 10.88 5.77
N MET A 65 14.93 10.31 6.31
CA MET A 65 14.54 10.51 7.71
C MET A 65 15.62 9.92 8.64
N SER A 66 16.01 10.65 9.66
CA SER A 66 17.00 10.20 10.63
C SER A 66 16.66 10.69 12.04
N ALA A 67 16.27 9.75 12.89
CA ALA A 67 16.00 10.04 14.30
C ALA A 67 17.22 10.67 15.01
N ARG A 68 18.45 10.27 14.64
CA ARG A 68 19.69 10.83 15.20
C ARG A 68 19.94 12.29 14.84
N ARG A 69 19.33 12.76 13.73
CA ARG A 69 19.43 14.15 13.25
C ARG A 69 18.17 14.97 13.56
N GLY A 70 17.24 14.45 14.37
CA GLY A 70 15.99 15.12 14.69
C GLY A 70 14.99 15.21 13.52
N ARG A 71 15.22 14.52 12.41
CA ARG A 71 14.34 14.45 11.26
C ARG A 71 13.56 13.13 11.28
N LEU A 72 12.64 13.02 12.22
CA LEU A 72 11.70 11.91 12.29
C LEU A 72 10.31 12.46 11.95
N VAL A 73 9.70 11.91 10.91
CA VAL A 73 8.31 12.19 10.56
C VAL A 73 7.48 10.97 10.96
N LEU A 74 6.52 11.17 11.83
CA LEU A 74 5.63 10.11 12.27
C LEU A 74 4.54 9.87 11.23
N PHE A 75 4.14 8.62 11.04
CA PHE A 75 3.03 8.29 10.15
C PHE A 75 1.75 9.08 10.50
N LYS A 76 1.49 9.27 11.80
CA LYS A 76 0.36 10.07 12.25
C LYS A 76 0.39 11.50 11.71
N GLU A 77 1.54 12.15 11.69
CA GLU A 77 1.69 13.52 11.18
C GLU A 77 1.41 13.58 9.67
N VAL A 78 1.90 12.58 8.93
CA VAL A 78 1.64 12.46 7.49
C VAL A 78 0.15 12.21 7.23
N ALA A 79 -0.48 11.33 8.00
CA ALA A 79 -1.89 11.02 7.88
C ALA A 79 -2.78 12.22 8.23
N ASP A 80 -2.50 12.89 9.34
CA ASP A 80 -3.23 14.09 9.78
C ASP A 80 -3.13 15.22 8.72
N GLU A 81 -1.96 15.41 8.14
CA GLU A 81 -1.74 16.43 7.10
C GLU A 81 -2.48 16.04 5.80
N ALA A 82 -2.46 14.78 5.40
CA ALA A 82 -3.22 14.31 4.25
C ALA A 82 -4.73 14.54 4.43
N ILE A 83 -5.27 14.17 5.59
CA ILE A 83 -6.68 14.37 5.92
C ILE A 83 -7.04 15.87 5.95
N ARG A 84 -6.17 16.69 6.55
CA ARG A 84 -6.37 18.14 6.61
C ARG A 84 -6.45 18.77 5.22
N ARG A 85 -5.57 18.38 4.30
CA ARG A 85 -5.57 18.88 2.91
C ARG A 85 -6.82 18.45 2.16
N VAL A 86 -7.23 17.21 2.31
CA VAL A 86 -8.47 16.70 1.70
C VAL A 86 -9.70 17.42 2.27
N LEU A 87 -9.73 17.68 3.59
CA LEU A 87 -10.81 18.47 4.21
C LEU A 87 -10.92 19.88 3.60
N ALA A 88 -9.80 20.55 3.39
CA ALA A 88 -9.78 21.87 2.76
C ALA A 88 -10.32 21.82 1.33
N GLU A 89 -9.90 20.81 0.54
CA GLU A 89 -10.37 20.60 -0.83
C GLU A 89 -11.87 20.33 -0.89
N ILE A 90 -12.40 19.49 0.04
CA ILE A 90 -13.84 19.21 0.13
C ILE A 90 -14.62 20.47 0.51
N ALA A 91 -14.10 21.27 1.44
CA ALA A 91 -14.76 22.50 1.86
C ALA A 91 -14.89 23.51 0.71
N GLU A 92 -13.89 23.56 -0.17
CA GLU A 92 -13.89 24.42 -1.36
C GLU A 92 -14.84 23.91 -2.45
N LYS A 93 -14.77 22.61 -2.76
CA LYS A 93 -15.50 22.03 -3.89
C LYS A 93 -16.94 21.61 -3.55
N ASN A 94 -17.22 21.31 -2.29
CA ASN A 94 -18.52 20.82 -1.81
C ASN A 94 -18.91 21.51 -0.48
N PRO A 95 -19.16 22.82 -0.49
CA PRO A 95 -19.45 23.59 0.72
C PRO A 95 -20.73 23.14 1.46
N ASP A 96 -21.67 22.53 0.73
CA ASP A 96 -22.95 22.07 1.29
C ASP A 96 -22.87 20.65 1.91
N MET A 97 -21.72 19.98 1.87
CA MET A 97 -21.57 18.64 2.46
C MET A 97 -21.60 18.74 4.00
N PRO A 98 -22.42 17.91 4.71
CA PRO A 98 -22.46 17.86 6.16
C PRO A 98 -21.06 17.59 6.76
N GLU A 99 -20.76 18.19 7.92
CA GLU A 99 -19.42 18.15 8.52
C GLU A 99 -18.98 16.72 8.88
N ASP A 100 -19.87 15.89 9.40
CA ASP A 100 -19.63 14.50 9.73
C ASP A 100 -19.27 13.67 8.50
N GLN A 101 -20.00 13.86 7.39
CA GLN A 101 -19.68 13.20 6.12
C GLN A 101 -18.37 13.72 5.53
N ARG A 102 -18.09 15.01 5.67
CA ARG A 102 -16.86 15.64 5.20
C ARG A 102 -15.65 15.04 5.88
N ALA A 103 -15.72 14.85 7.21
CA ALA A 103 -14.66 14.24 8.00
C ALA A 103 -14.43 12.76 7.59
N ASP A 104 -15.48 11.96 7.44
CA ASP A 104 -15.40 10.55 7.03
C ASP A 104 -14.80 10.41 5.61
N VAL A 105 -15.25 11.21 4.67
CA VAL A 105 -14.73 11.22 3.29
C VAL A 105 -13.26 11.64 3.28
N ALA A 106 -12.89 12.69 4.02
CA ALA A 106 -11.52 13.16 4.06
C ALA A 106 -10.56 12.11 4.64
N GLN A 107 -10.99 11.39 5.67
CA GLN A 107 -10.22 10.29 6.24
C GLN A 107 -10.03 9.17 5.21
N LYS A 108 -11.09 8.73 4.55
CA LYS A 108 -11.03 7.65 3.54
C LYS A 108 -10.16 8.04 2.34
N VAL A 109 -10.29 9.26 1.86
CA VAL A 109 -9.51 9.75 0.71
C VAL A 109 -8.05 9.95 1.10
N GLY A 110 -7.77 10.60 2.22
CA GLY A 110 -6.41 10.85 2.68
C GLY A 110 -5.63 9.57 2.97
N LEU A 111 -6.21 8.66 3.75
CA LEU A 111 -5.57 7.37 4.04
C LEU A 111 -5.46 6.48 2.79
N GLY A 112 -6.46 6.49 1.92
CA GLY A 112 -6.43 5.78 0.65
C GLY A 112 -5.32 6.28 -0.28
N ALA A 113 -5.08 7.59 -0.32
CA ALA A 113 -3.98 8.20 -1.08
C ALA A 113 -2.61 7.74 -0.57
N LEU A 114 -2.41 7.74 0.76
CA LEU A 114 -1.19 7.26 1.38
C LEU A 114 -0.95 5.78 1.12
N ALA A 115 -1.98 4.95 1.33
CA ALA A 115 -1.89 3.52 1.08
C ALA A 115 -1.53 3.23 -0.39
N PHE A 116 -2.18 3.91 -1.34
CA PHE A 116 -1.88 3.75 -2.76
C PHE A 116 -0.46 4.17 -3.11
N ALA A 117 0.01 5.30 -2.60
CA ALA A 117 1.38 5.78 -2.83
C ALA A 117 2.42 4.76 -2.36
N MET A 118 2.19 4.12 -1.19
CA MET A 118 3.09 3.08 -0.67
C MET A 118 3.00 1.77 -1.44
N LEU A 119 1.81 1.36 -1.90
CA LEU A 119 1.58 0.08 -2.56
C LEU A 119 1.74 0.12 -4.08
N SER A 120 1.91 1.29 -4.66
CA SER A 120 2.13 1.46 -6.11
C SER A 120 3.53 1.08 -6.58
N VAL A 121 4.42 0.80 -5.65
CA VAL A 121 5.82 0.42 -5.88
C VAL A 121 6.06 -0.96 -5.27
N ASP A 122 6.95 -1.75 -5.88
CA ASP A 122 7.34 -3.04 -5.31
C ASP A 122 7.89 -2.86 -3.89
N ASN A 123 7.52 -3.78 -2.98
CA ASN A 123 7.87 -3.65 -1.56
C ASN A 123 9.38 -3.51 -1.31
N ASN A 124 10.23 -4.06 -2.17
CA ASN A 124 11.69 -4.03 -2.00
C ASN A 124 12.37 -2.79 -2.59
N LYS A 125 11.60 -1.87 -3.19
CA LYS A 125 12.12 -0.62 -3.75
C LYS A 125 11.98 0.54 -2.78
N ASP A 126 12.94 1.44 -2.82
CA ASP A 126 12.88 2.69 -2.06
C ASP A 126 11.83 3.63 -2.66
N ILE A 127 11.15 4.38 -1.80
CA ILE A 127 10.10 5.33 -2.16
C ILE A 127 10.54 6.73 -1.72
N ILE A 128 10.47 7.68 -2.65
CA ILE A 128 10.50 9.11 -2.32
C ILE A 128 9.04 9.55 -2.22
N PHE A 129 8.58 9.79 -0.99
CA PHE A 129 7.19 10.15 -0.75
C PHE A 129 7.00 11.65 -0.84
N GLU A 130 6.11 12.07 -1.74
CA GLU A 130 5.68 13.46 -1.88
C GLU A 130 4.18 13.59 -1.69
N MET A 131 3.77 14.43 -0.72
CA MET A 131 2.37 14.61 -0.34
C MET A 131 1.51 15.17 -1.47
N ASN A 132 2.05 16.12 -2.23
CA ASN A 132 1.31 16.74 -3.33
C ASN A 132 1.02 15.74 -4.45
N GLU A 133 1.98 14.86 -4.74
CA GLU A 133 1.79 13.79 -5.73
C GLU A 133 0.78 12.75 -5.23
N ALA A 134 0.88 12.33 -3.97
CA ALA A 134 -0.01 11.31 -3.40
C ALA A 134 -1.48 11.75 -3.37
N LEU A 135 -1.74 13.04 -3.14
CA LEU A 135 -3.09 13.62 -3.07
C LEU A 135 -3.60 14.17 -4.42
N ASN A 136 -2.84 14.07 -5.49
CA ASN A 136 -3.26 14.55 -6.79
C ASN A 136 -4.45 13.74 -7.32
N PHE A 137 -5.46 14.42 -7.86
CA PHE A 137 -6.63 13.81 -8.51
C PHE A 137 -6.40 13.46 -9.98
N ASP A 138 -5.28 13.88 -10.54
CA ASP A 138 -4.86 13.56 -11.89
C ASP A 138 -3.67 12.57 -11.87
N GLY A 139 -3.72 11.55 -12.70
CA GLY A 139 -2.63 10.60 -12.86
C GLY A 139 -2.80 9.30 -12.04
N ARG A 140 -1.68 8.71 -11.65
CA ARG A 140 -1.64 7.36 -11.01
C ARG A 140 -1.69 7.48 -9.48
N THR A 141 -2.83 7.85 -8.95
CA THR A 141 -3.01 8.12 -7.52
C THR A 141 -4.24 7.45 -6.93
N GLY A 142 -4.27 7.30 -5.61
CA GLY A 142 -5.44 6.80 -4.89
C GLY A 142 -6.69 7.64 -5.15
N PRO A 143 -6.65 8.97 -4.99
CA PRO A 143 -7.78 9.85 -5.30
C PRO A 143 -8.29 9.76 -6.73
N TYR A 144 -7.41 9.57 -7.71
CA TYR A 144 -7.82 9.35 -9.11
C TYR A 144 -8.67 8.09 -9.27
N ILE A 145 -8.23 6.96 -8.69
CA ILE A 145 -8.98 5.70 -8.73
C ILE A 145 -10.30 5.82 -7.99
N GLN A 146 -10.31 6.45 -6.82
CA GLN A 146 -11.53 6.71 -6.06
C GLN A 146 -12.52 7.55 -6.86
N ASN A 147 -12.05 8.59 -7.56
CA ASN A 147 -12.88 9.43 -8.43
C ASN A 147 -13.45 8.64 -9.62
N ALA A 148 -12.65 7.77 -10.24
CA ALA A 148 -13.13 6.88 -11.31
C ALA A 148 -14.24 5.94 -10.80
N HIS A 149 -14.06 5.36 -9.61
CA HIS A 149 -15.09 4.53 -8.96
C HIS A 149 -16.38 5.31 -8.67
N VAL A 150 -16.27 6.53 -8.14
CA VAL A 150 -17.42 7.39 -7.85
C VAL A 150 -18.19 7.72 -9.13
N ARG A 151 -17.49 8.03 -10.22
CA ARG A 151 -18.11 8.30 -11.53
C ARG A 151 -18.84 7.07 -12.06
N ALA A 152 -18.20 5.90 -12.06
CA ALA A 152 -18.81 4.64 -12.49
C ALA A 152 -20.05 4.30 -11.65
N SER A 153 -19.95 4.39 -10.33
CA SER A 153 -21.06 4.15 -9.39
C SER A 153 -22.23 5.13 -9.59
N SER A 154 -21.92 6.39 -9.95
CA SER A 154 -22.94 7.39 -10.27
C SER A 154 -23.69 7.07 -11.57
N ILE A 155 -22.98 6.60 -12.60
CA ILE A 155 -23.58 6.17 -13.86
C ILE A 155 -24.52 4.99 -13.63
N LEU A 156 -24.06 3.96 -12.91
CA LEU A 156 -24.86 2.78 -12.57
C LEU A 156 -26.13 3.15 -11.79
N ARG A 157 -26.00 4.01 -10.80
CA ARG A 157 -27.12 4.49 -10.00
C ARG A 157 -28.16 5.26 -10.84
N LYS A 158 -27.68 6.09 -11.79
CA LYS A 158 -28.56 6.84 -12.70
C LYS A 158 -29.20 5.97 -13.76
N SER A 159 -28.55 4.89 -14.20
CA SER A 159 -29.09 3.95 -15.17
C SER A 159 -30.23 3.07 -14.62
N GLY A 160 -30.35 2.98 -13.29
CA GLY A 160 -31.31 2.07 -12.63
C GLY A 160 -30.97 0.58 -12.82
N GLN A 161 -29.86 0.24 -13.45
CA GLN A 161 -29.44 -1.14 -13.66
C GLN A 161 -28.78 -1.68 -12.40
N LYS A 162 -29.20 -2.88 -11.98
CA LYS A 162 -28.47 -3.67 -10.98
C LYS A 162 -27.37 -4.43 -11.70
N LEU A 163 -26.14 -4.27 -11.25
CA LEU A 163 -25.05 -5.15 -11.70
C LEU A 163 -25.37 -6.59 -11.29
N PRO A 164 -25.24 -7.56 -12.19
CA PRO A 164 -25.31 -8.96 -11.81
C PRO A 164 -24.19 -9.26 -10.80
N VAL A 165 -24.55 -9.95 -9.70
CA VAL A 165 -23.62 -10.27 -8.61
C VAL A 165 -22.59 -11.34 -9.04
N GLU A 166 -22.97 -12.16 -10.01
CA GLU A 166 -22.11 -13.14 -10.68
C GLU A 166 -22.39 -13.04 -12.17
N ALA A 167 -21.47 -12.49 -12.91
CA ALA A 167 -21.56 -12.51 -14.36
C ALA A 167 -20.33 -13.22 -14.89
N ASP A 168 -20.60 -14.27 -15.63
CA ASP A 168 -19.61 -14.84 -16.56
C ASP A 168 -19.47 -13.86 -17.71
N TYR A 169 -18.56 -12.90 -17.52
CA TYR A 169 -18.35 -11.84 -18.51
C TYR A 169 -17.49 -12.38 -19.66
N HIS A 170 -18.12 -12.87 -20.68
CA HIS A 170 -17.48 -13.06 -21.99
C HIS A 170 -17.55 -11.73 -22.75
N TYR A 171 -16.49 -10.94 -22.68
CA TYR A 171 -16.36 -9.73 -23.49
C TYR A 171 -15.52 -9.98 -24.74
N GLU A 172 -16.02 -9.61 -25.89
CA GLU A 172 -15.14 -9.11 -26.92
C GLU A 172 -14.82 -7.65 -26.57
N LEU A 173 -13.60 -7.42 -26.08
CA LEU A 173 -13.16 -6.07 -25.73
C LEU A 173 -13.20 -5.17 -26.98
N THR A 174 -13.92 -4.06 -26.88
CA THR A 174 -13.81 -3.00 -27.89
C THR A 174 -12.38 -2.46 -27.91
N SER A 175 -11.98 -1.78 -28.98
CA SER A 175 -10.62 -1.23 -29.10
C SER A 175 -10.25 -0.29 -27.93
N HIS A 176 -11.22 0.43 -27.35
CA HIS A 176 -11.03 1.30 -26.19
C HIS A 176 -10.82 0.51 -24.88
N GLU A 177 -11.58 -0.56 -24.70
CA GLU A 177 -11.48 -1.45 -23.54
C GLU A 177 -10.19 -2.27 -23.60
N ALA A 178 -9.78 -2.73 -24.79
CA ALA A 178 -8.51 -3.40 -25.02
C ALA A 178 -7.32 -2.49 -24.68
N VAL A 179 -7.37 -1.20 -25.02
CA VAL A 179 -6.32 -0.23 -24.68
C VAL A 179 -6.27 -0.01 -23.17
N SER A 180 -7.41 0.13 -22.49
CA SER A 180 -7.46 0.29 -21.04
C SER A 180 -6.93 -0.94 -20.32
N TYR A 181 -7.33 -2.15 -20.75
CA TYR A 181 -6.86 -3.41 -20.17
C TYR A 181 -5.38 -3.66 -20.42
N THR A 182 -4.90 -3.42 -21.65
CA THR A 182 -3.47 -3.56 -21.99
C THR A 182 -2.61 -2.53 -21.27
N HIS A 183 -3.13 -1.34 -21.01
CA HIS A 183 -2.43 -0.31 -20.26
C HIS A 183 -2.26 -0.72 -18.78
N LEU A 184 -3.29 -1.25 -18.15
CA LEU A 184 -3.22 -1.82 -16.80
C LEU A 184 -2.23 -3.01 -16.74
N ARG A 185 -2.34 -3.96 -17.67
CA ARG A 185 -1.49 -5.15 -17.73
C ARG A 185 -0.03 -4.85 -18.10
N ALA A 186 0.23 -3.85 -18.95
CA ALA A 186 1.59 -3.41 -19.28
C ALA A 186 2.32 -2.80 -18.09
N HIS A 187 1.59 -2.34 -17.06
CA HIS A 187 2.17 -1.91 -15.80
C HIS A 187 2.47 -3.07 -14.84
N GLU A 188 1.70 -4.17 -14.90
CA GLU A 188 1.98 -5.40 -14.16
C GLU A 188 3.22 -6.14 -14.70
N THR A 189 3.41 -6.16 -16.01
CA THR A 189 4.55 -6.86 -16.67
C THR A 189 5.87 -6.09 -16.65
N LYS A 190 5.86 -4.78 -16.42
CA LYS A 190 7.09 -3.99 -16.21
C LYS A 190 7.60 -4.05 -14.77
N ALA A 191 6.88 -4.70 -13.89
CA ALA A 191 7.22 -4.87 -12.48
C ALA A 191 7.89 -6.24 -12.17
N ASN A 192 8.19 -7.07 -13.20
CA ASN A 192 8.95 -8.32 -13.09
C ASN A 192 10.35 -8.16 -13.67
#